data_50df7e385a394ce30a37c773ef38036d
#
_entry.id   50df7e385a394ce30a37c773ef38036d
#
_cell.length_a   1.000
_cell.length_b   1.000
_cell.length_c   1.000
_cell.angle_alpha   90.00
_cell.angle_beta   90.00
_cell.angle_gamma   90.00
#
_symmetry.space_group_name_H-M   'P 1'
#
loop_
_entity.id
_entity.type
_entity.pdbx_description
1 polymer ?
#
loop_
_entity_poly.entity_id
_entity_poly.type
_entity_poly.pdbx_seq_one_letter_code
_entity_poly.pdbx_strand_id
1 'polypeptide(L)'
;MAWVVDSNILLDIALDDPTFRLGSMELLRRRRKRGLVACPLMVVELGPSFDGDPFAIHEFLAALRVAPNQSWTERDTASGCAAWSRYVAQRRARQMIRRPIAVVLIGSFAERFDGLLTRNVADFRAVFPSLQIESP
;
A
#
# COMPACT_ATOMS: atom_id res chain seq x y z
N MET A 1 3.16 3.27 16.17
CA MET A 1 2.72 2.44 15.05
C MET A 1 3.37 2.92 13.77
N ALA A 2 3.20 2.22 12.69
CA ALA A 2 3.89 2.50 11.43
C ALA A 2 2.89 2.92 10.34
N TRP A 3 3.43 3.44 9.25
CA TRP A 3 2.68 3.73 8.03
C TRP A 3 2.94 2.66 6.98
N VAL A 4 1.88 2.20 6.36
CA VAL A 4 1.98 1.24 5.25
C VAL A 4 2.30 2.01 3.97
N VAL A 5 3.26 1.51 3.18
CA VAL A 5 3.67 2.15 1.93
C VAL A 5 3.09 1.36 0.77
N ASP A 6 2.33 2.03 -0.09
CA ASP A 6 1.75 1.40 -1.27
C ASP A 6 2.80 1.18 -2.37
N SER A 7 2.56 0.21 -3.23
CA SER A 7 3.47 -0.16 -4.30
C SER A 7 3.76 0.99 -5.27
N ASN A 8 2.79 1.87 -5.54
CA ASN A 8 3.04 3.00 -6.45
C ASN A 8 4.10 3.96 -5.92
N ILE A 9 4.15 4.19 -4.61
CA ILE A 9 5.19 5.01 -3.98
C ILE A 9 6.57 4.34 -4.16
N LEU A 10 6.63 3.04 -3.91
CA LEU A 10 7.88 2.28 -4.03
C LEU A 10 8.35 2.20 -5.49
N LEU A 11 7.42 2.02 -6.43
CA LEU A 11 7.74 1.97 -7.84
C LEU A 11 8.23 3.31 -8.38
N ASP A 12 7.70 4.43 -7.89
CA ASP A 12 8.21 5.76 -8.26
C ASP A 12 9.71 5.87 -7.99
N ILE A 13 10.15 5.29 -6.90
CA ILE A 13 11.56 5.31 -6.48
C ILE A 13 12.37 4.27 -7.26
N ALA A 14 11.87 3.03 -7.34
CA ALA A 14 12.56 1.93 -8.00
C ALA A 14 12.79 2.19 -9.49
N LEU A 15 11.81 2.80 -10.16
CA LEU A 15 11.84 3.08 -11.59
C LEU A 15 12.35 4.50 -11.91
N ASP A 16 12.74 5.24 -10.88
CA ASP A 16 13.26 6.60 -11.01
C ASP A 16 12.30 7.50 -11.80
N ASP A 17 11.02 7.51 -11.40
CA ASP A 17 9.97 8.24 -12.08
C ASP A 17 10.28 9.75 -12.08
N PRO A 18 10.37 10.40 -13.24
CA PRO A 18 10.77 11.81 -13.32
C PRO A 18 9.77 12.77 -12.69
N THR A 19 8.51 12.38 -12.60
CA THR A 19 7.44 13.22 -12.03
C THR A 19 7.27 13.01 -10.53
N PHE A 20 7.28 11.75 -10.07
CA PHE A 20 6.84 11.41 -8.72
C PHE A 20 7.96 11.00 -7.76
N ARG A 21 9.15 10.65 -8.27
CA ARG A 21 10.23 10.11 -7.41
C ARG A 21 10.53 11.00 -6.21
N LEU A 22 10.74 12.30 -6.45
CA LEU A 22 11.14 13.22 -5.38
C LEU A 22 10.05 13.38 -4.33
N GLY A 23 8.80 13.53 -4.75
CA GLY A 23 7.66 13.63 -3.83
C GLY A 23 7.47 12.37 -3.01
N SER A 24 7.61 11.20 -3.64
CA SER A 24 7.49 9.92 -2.95
C SER A 24 8.62 9.73 -1.94
N MET A 25 9.85 10.07 -2.28
CA MET A 25 10.98 10.02 -1.33
C MET A 25 10.77 10.96 -0.14
N GLU A 26 10.29 12.17 -0.39
CA GLU A 26 10.02 13.16 0.66
C GLU A 26 8.91 12.67 1.60
N LEU A 27 7.88 12.04 1.06
CA LEU A 27 6.80 11.47 1.86
C LEU A 27 7.33 10.39 2.81
N LEU A 28 8.17 9.47 2.31
CA LEU A 28 8.80 8.45 3.15
C LEU A 28 9.68 9.09 4.23
N ARG A 29 10.46 10.11 3.87
CA ARG A 29 11.32 10.81 4.81
C ARG A 29 10.52 11.42 5.97
N ARG A 30 9.39 12.03 5.67
CA ARG A 30 8.53 12.64 6.70
C ARG A 30 7.93 11.63 7.68
N ARG A 31 7.65 10.41 7.20
CA ARG A 31 6.93 9.41 7.99
C ARG A 31 7.80 8.31 8.59
N ARG A 32 9.05 8.19 8.18
CA ARG A 32 9.91 7.07 8.61
C ARG A 32 10.18 7.03 10.12
N LYS A 33 10.05 8.14 10.84
CA LYS A 33 10.23 8.15 12.30
C LYS A 33 9.19 7.30 13.02
N ARG A 34 7.99 7.20 12.45
CA ARG A 34 6.92 6.36 12.97
C ARG A 34 7.07 4.90 12.54
N GLY A 35 7.98 4.64 11.63
CA GLY A 35 8.17 3.35 11.00
C GLY A 35 7.39 3.22 9.69
N LEU A 36 7.99 2.49 8.76
CA LEU A 36 7.40 2.22 7.45
C LEU A 36 7.33 0.71 7.27
N VAL A 37 6.21 0.21 6.77
CA VAL A 37 6.03 -1.23 6.53
C VAL A 37 5.44 -1.46 5.14
N ALA A 38 5.74 -2.62 4.57
CA ALA A 38 5.13 -3.09 3.33
C ALA A 38 4.20 -4.27 3.61
N CYS A 39 3.01 -4.24 3.04
CA CYS A 39 2.11 -5.39 3.01
C CYS A 39 2.77 -6.52 2.19
N PRO A 40 2.59 -7.79 2.55
CA PRO A 40 3.13 -8.90 1.75
C PRO A 40 2.76 -8.84 0.26
N LEU A 41 1.56 -8.37 -0.06
CA LEU A 41 1.13 -8.20 -1.45
C LEU A 41 2.01 -7.22 -2.22
N MET A 42 2.51 -6.17 -1.57
CA MET A 42 3.37 -5.19 -2.24
C MET A 42 4.70 -5.76 -2.69
N VAL A 43 5.23 -6.70 -1.91
CA VAL A 43 6.46 -7.41 -2.29
C VAL A 43 6.23 -8.15 -3.60
N VAL A 44 5.07 -8.80 -3.73
CA VAL A 44 4.68 -9.48 -4.97
C VAL A 44 4.55 -8.50 -6.12
N GLU A 45 3.89 -7.36 -5.88
CA GLU A 45 3.68 -6.33 -6.91
C GLU A 45 5.00 -5.71 -7.41
N LEU A 46 6.02 -5.68 -6.58
CA LEU A 46 7.35 -5.20 -6.97
C LEU A 46 8.11 -6.23 -7.82
N GLY A 47 7.66 -7.47 -7.84
CA GLY A 47 8.34 -8.57 -8.53
C GLY A 47 8.82 -8.26 -9.93
N PRO A 48 7.96 -7.76 -10.84
CA PRO A 48 8.39 -7.48 -12.22
C PRO A 48 9.53 -6.47 -12.35
N SER A 49 9.67 -5.55 -11.40
CA SER A 49 10.73 -4.54 -11.42
C SER A 49 12.07 -5.04 -10.88
N PHE A 50 12.08 -6.27 -10.33
CA PHE A 50 13.27 -6.88 -9.74
C PHE A 50 13.49 -8.30 -10.24
N ASP A 51 13.02 -8.61 -11.45
CA ASP A 51 13.14 -9.93 -12.08
C ASP A 51 12.63 -11.08 -11.22
N GLY A 52 11.63 -10.79 -10.37
CA GLY A 52 11.03 -11.79 -9.48
C GLY A 52 11.92 -12.18 -8.30
N ASP A 53 13.00 -11.46 -8.04
CA ASP A 53 13.94 -11.80 -6.97
C ASP A 53 13.53 -11.17 -5.63
N PRO A 54 12.99 -11.94 -4.68
CA PRO A 54 12.56 -11.39 -3.39
C PRO A 54 13.72 -10.86 -2.56
N PHE A 55 14.92 -11.40 -2.73
CA PHE A 55 16.10 -10.90 -2.01
C PHE A 55 16.44 -9.48 -2.45
N ALA A 56 16.44 -9.21 -3.75
CA ALA A 56 16.68 -7.86 -4.28
C ALA A 56 15.59 -6.88 -3.82
N ILE A 57 14.34 -7.32 -3.77
CA ILE A 57 13.23 -6.50 -3.26
C ILE A 57 13.46 -6.16 -1.78
N HIS A 58 13.83 -7.14 -0.96
CA HIS A 58 14.08 -6.91 0.46
C HIS A 58 15.24 -5.94 0.68
N GLU A 59 16.31 -6.03 -0.11
CA GLU A 59 17.43 -5.08 -0.05
C GLU A 59 16.97 -3.66 -0.39
N PHE A 60 16.16 -3.52 -1.44
CA PHE A 60 15.59 -2.23 -1.84
C PHE A 60 14.75 -1.62 -0.71
N LEU A 61 13.85 -2.41 -0.13
CA LEU A 61 13.00 -1.96 0.97
C LEU A 61 13.82 -1.58 2.20
N ALA A 62 14.84 -2.38 2.53
CA ALA A 62 15.72 -2.08 3.65
C ALA A 62 16.46 -0.75 3.46
N ALA A 63 16.92 -0.45 2.25
CA ALA A 63 17.55 0.82 1.94
C ALA A 63 16.62 2.01 2.16
N LEU A 64 15.32 1.83 1.96
CA LEU A 64 14.30 2.85 2.22
C LEU A 64 13.77 2.80 3.66
N ARG A 65 14.27 1.88 4.49
CA ARG A 65 13.80 1.65 5.85
C ARG A 65 12.34 1.23 5.91
N VAL A 66 11.89 0.49 4.90
CA VAL A 66 10.56 -0.10 4.86
C VAL A 66 10.67 -1.57 5.27
N ALA A 67 9.98 -1.96 6.34
CA ALA A 67 10.01 -3.33 6.84
C ALA A 67 9.13 -4.23 5.96
N PRO A 68 9.70 -5.27 5.32
CA PRO A 68 8.96 -6.11 4.37
C PRO A 68 8.31 -7.33 5.00
N ASN A 69 8.57 -7.60 6.27
CA ASN A 69 8.28 -8.88 6.92
C ASN A 69 7.11 -8.82 7.90
N GLN A 70 6.19 -7.88 7.73
CA GLN A 70 4.96 -7.82 8.51
C GLN A 70 3.97 -8.86 8.01
N SER A 71 3.51 -9.74 8.91
CA SER A 71 2.60 -10.82 8.54
C SER A 71 1.18 -10.33 8.37
N TRP A 72 0.47 -10.94 7.45
CA TRP A 72 -0.98 -10.85 7.35
C TRP A 72 -1.61 -11.54 8.56
N THR A 73 -2.64 -10.94 9.15
CA THR A 73 -3.32 -11.47 10.34
C THR A 73 -4.77 -11.81 10.06
N GLU A 74 -5.41 -12.53 10.99
CA GLU A 74 -6.85 -12.80 10.90
C GLU A 74 -7.68 -11.52 10.95
N ARG A 75 -7.19 -10.50 11.68
CA ARG A 75 -7.84 -9.19 11.71
C ARG A 75 -7.85 -8.56 10.31
N ASP A 76 -6.76 -8.71 9.56
CA ASP A 76 -6.67 -8.21 8.19
C ASP A 76 -7.68 -8.93 7.30
N THR A 77 -7.83 -10.25 7.47
CA THR A 77 -8.82 -11.04 6.75
C THR A 77 -10.25 -10.57 7.07
N ALA A 78 -10.56 -10.35 8.34
CA ALA A 78 -11.89 -9.88 8.75
C ALA A 78 -12.20 -8.50 8.16
N SER A 79 -11.22 -7.58 8.20
CA SER A 79 -11.33 -6.25 7.58
C SER A 79 -11.54 -6.38 6.07
N GLY A 80 -10.81 -7.27 5.42
CA GLY A 80 -10.94 -7.55 3.99
C GLY A 80 -12.30 -8.09 3.61
N CYS A 81 -12.85 -9.01 4.38
CA CYS A 81 -14.20 -9.54 4.15
C CYS A 81 -15.25 -8.44 4.20
N ALA A 82 -15.18 -7.57 5.20
CA ALA A 82 -16.12 -6.45 5.33
C ALA A 82 -15.96 -5.46 4.17
N ALA A 83 -14.72 -5.13 3.79
CA ALA A 83 -14.44 -4.21 2.71
C ALA A 83 -14.89 -4.77 1.35
N TRP A 84 -14.62 -6.04 1.09
CA TRP A 84 -15.06 -6.69 -0.14
C TRP A 84 -16.57 -6.69 -0.26
N SER A 85 -17.26 -6.99 0.84
CA SER A 85 -18.73 -6.96 0.90
C SER A 85 -19.27 -5.57 0.55
N ARG A 86 -18.68 -4.52 1.13
CA ARG A 86 -19.04 -3.14 0.79
C ARG A 86 -18.78 -2.82 -0.68
N TYR A 87 -17.64 -3.26 -1.21
CA TYR A 87 -17.29 -3.04 -2.61
C TYR A 87 -18.33 -3.67 -3.55
N VAL A 88 -18.73 -4.91 -3.29
CA VAL A 88 -19.72 -5.59 -4.12
C VAL A 88 -21.06 -4.83 -4.11
N ALA A 89 -21.50 -4.33 -2.95
CA ALA A 89 -22.70 -3.52 -2.85
C ALA A 89 -22.56 -2.20 -3.62
N GLN A 90 -21.42 -1.52 -3.51
CA GLN A 90 -21.14 -0.29 -4.26
C GLN A 90 -21.09 -0.52 -5.77
N ARG A 91 -20.53 -1.65 -6.20
CA ARG A 91 -20.49 -2.01 -7.61
C ARG A 91 -21.89 -2.13 -8.20
N ARG A 92 -22.82 -2.73 -7.45
CA ARG A 92 -24.24 -2.82 -7.84
C ARG A 92 -24.87 -1.43 -7.96
N ALA A 93 -24.38 -0.46 -7.17
CA ALA A 93 -24.83 0.92 -7.21
C ALA A 93 -23.97 1.79 -8.17
N ARG A 94 -23.17 1.17 -9.04
CA ARG A 94 -22.28 1.80 -10.02
C ARG A 94 -21.06 2.48 -9.42
N GLN A 95 -20.64 2.12 -8.22
CA GLN A 95 -19.41 2.59 -7.60
C GLN A 95 -18.27 1.68 -8.06
N MET A 96 -17.66 2.02 -9.18
CA MET A 96 -16.72 1.14 -9.87
C MET A 96 -15.27 1.59 -9.67
N ILE A 97 -14.40 0.68 -9.22
CA ILE A 97 -12.96 0.88 -9.24
C ILE A 97 -12.31 -0.28 -10.01
N ARG A 98 -11.15 0.01 -10.60
CA ARG A 98 -10.33 -1.03 -11.23
C ARG A 98 -9.46 -1.69 -10.17
N ARG A 99 -9.15 -2.97 -10.36
CA ARG A 99 -8.28 -3.75 -9.46
C ARG A 99 -8.73 -3.70 -8.01
N PRO A 100 -10.00 -3.99 -7.74
CA PRO A 100 -10.54 -3.82 -6.39
C PRO A 100 -9.86 -4.73 -5.37
N ILE A 101 -9.39 -5.91 -5.78
CA ILE A 101 -8.81 -6.87 -4.84
C ILE A 101 -7.51 -6.32 -4.21
N ALA A 102 -6.65 -5.68 -4.98
CA ALA A 102 -5.43 -5.09 -4.44
C ALA A 102 -5.76 -3.97 -3.44
N VAL A 103 -6.71 -3.10 -3.78
CA VAL A 103 -7.16 -2.03 -2.87
C VAL A 103 -7.74 -2.61 -1.59
N VAL A 104 -8.56 -3.65 -1.70
CA VAL A 104 -9.16 -4.31 -0.53
C VAL A 104 -8.09 -4.92 0.37
N LEU A 105 -7.13 -5.64 -0.19
CA LEU A 105 -6.09 -6.31 0.59
C LEU A 105 -5.13 -5.30 1.24
N ILE A 106 -4.64 -4.35 0.50
CA ILE A 106 -3.69 -3.35 1.00
C ILE A 106 -4.37 -2.46 2.05
N GLY A 107 -5.58 -2.00 1.77
CA GLY A 107 -6.32 -1.15 2.71
C GLY A 107 -6.67 -1.87 4.00
N SER A 108 -7.06 -3.14 3.91
CA SER A 108 -7.34 -3.97 5.10
C SER A 108 -6.12 -4.13 5.99
N PHE A 109 -4.97 -4.38 5.38
CA PHE A 109 -3.70 -4.45 6.09
C PHE A 109 -3.38 -3.10 6.76
N ALA A 110 -3.58 -2.01 6.03
CA ALA A 110 -3.23 -0.66 6.49
C ALA A 110 -4.09 -0.19 7.66
N GLU A 111 -5.34 -0.66 7.78
CA GLU A 111 -6.22 -0.27 8.89
C GLU A 111 -5.66 -0.63 10.27
N ARG A 112 -4.77 -1.60 10.33
CA ARG A 112 -4.12 -2.04 11.58
C ARG A 112 -2.95 -1.13 11.97
N PHE A 113 -2.54 -0.23 11.10
CA PHE A 113 -1.40 0.68 11.29
C PHE A 113 -1.86 2.14 11.38
N ASP A 114 -0.93 3.08 11.39
CA ASP A 114 -1.26 4.51 11.44
C ASP A 114 -2.01 4.98 10.19
N GLY A 115 -1.73 4.37 9.06
CA GLY A 115 -2.39 4.71 7.80
C GLY A 115 -1.60 4.23 6.60
N LEU A 116 -1.95 4.75 5.44
CA LEU A 116 -1.43 4.36 4.15
C LEU A 116 -0.81 5.54 3.41
N LEU A 117 0.37 5.34 2.86
CA LEU A 117 1.03 6.29 1.96
C LEU A 117 0.81 5.80 0.53
N THR A 118 0.08 6.57 -0.27
CA THR A 118 -0.28 6.18 -1.64
C THR A 118 -0.58 7.39 -2.52
N ARG A 119 -0.39 7.24 -3.83
CA ARG A 119 -0.91 8.20 -4.80
C ARG A 119 -2.35 7.90 -5.22
N ASN A 120 -2.82 6.70 -4.93
CA ASN A 120 -4.15 6.24 -5.33
C ASN A 120 -5.20 6.54 -4.25
N VAL A 121 -5.33 7.80 -3.88
CA VAL A 121 -6.18 8.23 -2.75
C VAL A 121 -7.65 7.90 -3.00
N ALA A 122 -8.15 8.20 -4.19
CA ALA A 122 -9.58 8.07 -4.48
C ALA A 122 -10.09 6.63 -4.34
N ASP A 123 -9.35 5.65 -4.87
CA ASP A 123 -9.75 4.25 -4.83
C ASP A 123 -9.76 3.72 -3.39
N PHE A 124 -8.74 4.08 -2.60
CA PHE A 124 -8.71 3.65 -1.19
C PHE A 124 -9.81 4.30 -0.37
N ARG A 125 -10.09 5.59 -0.57
CA ARG A 125 -11.19 6.27 0.15
C ARG A 125 -12.54 5.71 -0.19
N ALA A 126 -12.75 5.25 -1.43
CA ALA A 126 -14.02 4.66 -1.85
C ALA A 126 -14.34 3.38 -1.05
N VAL A 127 -13.31 2.59 -0.71
CA VAL A 127 -13.47 1.32 0.00
C VAL A 127 -13.25 1.47 1.51
N PHE A 128 -12.35 2.36 1.92
CA PHE A 128 -11.93 2.57 3.31
C PHE A 128 -12.09 4.04 3.69
N PRO A 129 -13.32 4.54 3.89
CA PRO A 129 -13.54 5.97 4.12
C PRO A 129 -12.91 6.51 5.40
N SER A 130 -12.63 5.64 6.38
CA SER A 130 -12.02 6.04 7.66
C SER A 130 -10.50 5.85 7.72
N LEU A 131 -9.90 5.29 6.68
CA LEU A 131 -8.45 5.05 6.64
C LEU A 131 -7.70 6.37 6.54
N GLN A 132 -6.67 6.53 7.36
CA GLN A 132 -5.76 7.67 7.23
C GLN A 132 -4.89 7.48 5.98
N ILE A 133 -4.92 8.46 5.09
CA ILE A 133 -4.19 8.38 3.82
C ILE A 133 -3.39 9.66 3.63
N GLU A 134 -2.12 9.50 3.23
CA GLU A 134 -1.30 10.63 2.79
C GLU A 134 -0.74 10.36 1.40
N SER A 135 -0.60 11.42 0.64
CA SER A 135 -0.08 11.40 -0.72
C SER A 135 1.08 12.37 -0.86
N PRO A 136 2.02 12.12 -1.79
CA PRO A 136 3.10 13.06 -2.09
C PRO A 136 2.61 14.43 -2.53
#